data_30a63f70b392171a723c9963416e4432
#
_entry.id   30a63f70b392171a723c9963416e4432
#
_cell.length_a   1.000
_cell.length_b   1.000
_cell.length_c   1.000
_cell.angle_alpha   90.00
_cell.angle_beta   90.00
_cell.angle_gamma   90.00
#
_symmetry.space_group_name_H-M   'P 1'
#
loop_
_entity.id
_entity.type
_entity.pdbx_description
1 polymer ?
#
loop_
_entity_poly.entity_id
_entity_poly.type
_entity_poly.pdbx_seq_one_letter_code
_entity_poly.pdbx_strand_id
1 'polypeptide(L)'
;MKSVEETTLLTRLEELVAMGKKKKSVLEYKEVMDHLADLELDPDRIDRIYEYLETQGIDILGNLDAEEEVEKDLDLTLPEGINIDDPVRMYLKEIGKVPLLSAEEEVELAQRMEEGDEAAKKKLAEANLRLVVSIAKRYVGRGMMFLDLIQEGNLGLIKAVEKFDYHKGYKFST
;
A
#
# COMPACT_ATOMS: atom_id res chain seq x y z
N MET A 1 26.72 4.10 24.68
CA MET A 1 25.43 3.41 24.48
C MET A 1 24.82 3.71 23.10
N LYS A 2 24.63 4.96 22.68
CA LYS A 2 24.09 5.28 21.34
C LYS A 2 24.85 4.65 20.16
N SER A 3 26.17 4.53 20.23
CA SER A 3 26.97 3.97 19.10
C SER A 3 26.82 2.46 18.89
N VAL A 4 26.48 1.70 19.92
CA VAL A 4 26.28 0.23 19.82
C VAL A 4 24.91 -0.05 19.20
N GLU A 5 23.88 0.69 19.59
CA GLU A 5 22.53 0.57 19.03
C GLU A 5 22.49 0.95 17.54
N GLU A 6 23.21 2.02 17.15
CA GLU A 6 23.34 2.44 15.76
C GLU A 6 24.09 1.41 14.92
N THR A 7 25.14 0.79 15.44
CA THR A 7 25.87 -0.26 14.74
C THR A 7 25.02 -1.52 14.57
N THR A 8 24.25 -1.88 15.59
CA THR A 8 23.32 -3.02 15.55
C THR A 8 22.21 -2.77 14.53
N LEU A 9 21.65 -1.56 14.50
CA LEU A 9 20.62 -1.18 13.53
C LEU A 9 21.14 -1.27 12.10
N LEU A 10 22.33 -0.75 11.83
CA LEU A 10 22.96 -0.83 10.50
C LEU A 10 23.16 -2.28 10.05
N THR A 11 23.63 -3.14 10.92
CA THR A 11 23.80 -4.58 10.62
C THR A 11 22.45 -5.22 10.29
N ARG A 12 21.41 -4.93 11.05
CA ARG A 12 20.05 -5.44 10.78
C ARG A 12 19.48 -4.94 9.45
N LEU A 13 19.75 -3.68 9.10
CA LEU A 13 19.33 -3.11 7.81
C LEU A 13 20.04 -3.79 6.63
N GLU A 14 21.35 -4.07 6.75
CA GLU A 14 22.10 -4.82 5.73
C GLU A 14 21.57 -6.25 5.55
N GLU A 15 21.22 -6.91 6.65
CA GLU A 15 20.59 -8.24 6.63
C GLU A 15 19.22 -8.21 5.95
N LEU A 16 18.38 -7.20 6.24
CA LEU A 16 17.09 -7.02 5.59
C LEU A 16 17.22 -6.75 4.09
N VAL A 17 18.18 -5.93 3.69
CA VAL A 17 18.48 -5.65 2.27
C VAL A 17 18.92 -6.94 1.56
N ALA A 18 19.80 -7.74 2.16
CA ALA A 18 20.24 -9.00 1.61
C ALA A 18 19.08 -10.01 1.49
N MET A 19 18.22 -10.07 2.50
CA MET A 19 17.04 -10.94 2.52
C MET A 19 16.03 -10.51 1.44
N GLY A 20 15.77 -9.21 1.30
CA GLY A 20 14.90 -8.67 0.26
C GLY A 20 15.40 -8.98 -1.15
N LYS A 21 16.69 -8.79 -1.41
CA LYS A 21 17.30 -9.12 -2.71
C LYS A 21 17.18 -10.61 -3.08
N LYS A 22 17.25 -11.50 -2.11
CA LYS A 22 17.00 -12.94 -2.32
C LYS A 22 15.54 -13.26 -2.64
N LYS A 23 14.60 -12.46 -2.15
CA LYS A 23 13.15 -12.59 -2.32
C LYS A 23 12.58 -11.71 -3.43
N LYS A 24 13.26 -11.56 -4.56
CA LYS A 24 12.83 -10.72 -5.70
C LYS A 24 12.58 -9.25 -5.33
N SER A 25 13.33 -8.73 -4.38
CA SER A 25 13.22 -7.35 -3.86
C SER A 25 11.89 -7.05 -3.17
N VAL A 26 11.32 -8.04 -2.49
CA VAL A 26 10.07 -7.93 -1.73
C VAL A 26 10.27 -8.49 -0.33
N LEU A 27 9.81 -7.75 0.70
CA LEU A 27 9.74 -8.21 2.09
C LEU A 27 8.33 -7.99 2.63
N GLU A 28 7.87 -8.89 3.50
CA GLU A 28 6.63 -8.69 4.23
C GLU A 28 6.85 -7.77 5.44
N TYR A 29 5.86 -6.93 5.75
CA TYR A 29 5.88 -6.06 6.93
C TYR A 29 6.24 -6.83 8.22
N LYS A 30 5.64 -8.01 8.39
CA LYS A 30 5.88 -8.87 9.55
C LYS A 30 7.35 -9.30 9.65
N GLU A 31 7.96 -9.67 8.53
CA GLU A 31 9.38 -10.07 8.50
C GLU A 31 10.30 -8.92 8.92
N VAL A 32 10.00 -7.71 8.46
CA VAL A 32 10.75 -6.51 8.83
C VAL A 32 10.61 -6.23 10.33
N MET A 33 9.40 -6.28 10.85
CA MET A 33 9.13 -6.02 12.27
C MET A 33 9.72 -7.09 13.18
N ASP A 34 9.61 -8.37 12.81
CA ASP A 34 10.20 -9.48 13.57
C ASP A 34 11.74 -9.37 13.63
N HIS A 35 12.36 -8.92 12.53
CA HIS A 35 13.82 -8.74 12.46
C HIS A 35 14.33 -7.56 13.28
N LEU A 36 13.47 -6.59 13.55
CA LEU A 36 13.74 -5.38 14.32
C LEU A 36 13.17 -5.42 15.75
N ALA A 37 12.53 -6.52 16.14
CA ALA A 37 11.78 -6.65 17.39
C ALA A 37 12.63 -6.41 18.66
N ASP A 38 13.94 -6.69 18.58
CA ASP A 38 14.88 -6.51 19.69
C ASP A 38 15.32 -5.05 19.86
N LEU A 39 14.92 -4.17 18.94
CA LEU A 39 15.29 -2.75 18.97
C LEU A 39 14.09 -1.91 19.39
N GLU A 40 14.29 -1.07 20.40
CA GLU A 40 13.28 -0.06 20.77
C GLU A 40 13.29 1.07 19.74
N LEU A 41 12.42 0.95 18.74
CA LEU A 41 12.30 1.91 17.64
C LEU A 41 11.07 2.80 17.85
N ASP A 42 11.28 4.10 17.77
CA ASP A 42 10.18 5.06 17.67
C ASP A 42 9.59 5.09 16.25
N PRO A 43 8.36 5.58 16.06
CA PRO A 43 7.69 5.64 14.77
C PRO A 43 8.51 6.35 13.68
N ASP A 44 9.20 7.44 14.03
CA ASP A 44 10.00 8.21 13.07
C ASP A 44 11.21 7.40 12.55
N ARG A 45 11.79 6.55 13.40
CA ARG A 45 12.86 5.63 12.99
C ARG A 45 12.35 4.52 12.10
N ILE A 46 11.17 4.00 12.37
CA ILE A 46 10.52 2.99 11.53
C ILE A 46 10.27 3.56 10.13
N ASP A 47 9.74 4.77 10.02
CA ASP A 47 9.51 5.43 8.73
C ASP A 47 10.80 5.61 7.93
N ARG A 48 11.91 6.01 8.58
CA ARG A 48 13.22 6.11 7.94
C ARG A 48 13.78 4.77 7.47
N ILE A 49 13.49 3.69 8.20
CA ILE A 49 13.88 2.34 7.81
C ILE A 49 13.14 1.93 6.53
N TYR A 50 11.84 2.20 6.45
CA TYR A 50 11.06 1.94 5.25
C TYR A 50 11.56 2.75 4.06
N GLU A 51 11.81 4.04 4.25
CA GLU A 51 12.37 4.91 3.24
C GLU A 51 13.73 4.40 2.73
N TYR A 52 14.59 3.95 3.64
CA TYR A 52 15.88 3.36 3.30
C TYR A 52 15.73 2.08 2.48
N LEU A 53 14.87 1.14 2.90
CA LEU A 53 14.62 -0.10 2.16
C LEU A 53 14.05 0.17 0.77
N GLU A 54 13.19 1.16 0.65
CA GLU A 54 12.63 1.61 -0.62
C GLU A 54 13.73 2.18 -1.54
N THR A 55 14.67 2.97 -1.02
CA THR A 55 15.82 3.48 -1.80
C THR A 55 16.74 2.35 -2.28
N GLN A 56 16.77 1.22 -1.57
CA GLN A 56 17.49 0.01 -1.98
C GLN A 56 16.71 -0.84 -3.00
N GLY A 57 15.55 -0.38 -3.43
CA GLY A 57 14.69 -1.08 -4.38
C GLY A 57 13.92 -2.25 -3.79
N ILE A 58 13.73 -2.27 -2.48
CA ILE A 58 12.97 -3.32 -1.79
C ILE A 58 11.58 -2.79 -1.45
N ASP A 59 10.55 -3.47 -1.93
CA ASP A 59 9.16 -3.19 -1.61
C ASP A 59 8.75 -3.93 -0.33
N ILE A 60 8.04 -3.23 0.54
CA ILE A 60 7.50 -3.82 1.76
C ILE A 60 6.01 -4.03 1.55
N LEU A 61 5.59 -5.29 1.59
CA LEU A 61 4.20 -5.67 1.49
C LEU A 61 3.54 -5.63 2.87
N GLY A 62 2.26 -5.25 2.89
CA GLY A 62 1.44 -5.30 4.09
C GLY A 62 1.20 -6.72 4.59
N ASN A 63 0.36 -6.85 5.61
CA ASN A 63 -0.03 -8.16 6.10
C ASN A 63 -0.95 -8.86 5.09
N LEU A 64 -0.50 -9.97 4.49
CA LEU A 64 -1.25 -10.73 3.50
C LEU A 64 -2.64 -11.17 4.00
N ASP A 65 -2.76 -11.52 5.29
CA ASP A 65 -4.05 -11.86 5.89
C ASP A 65 -5.04 -10.68 5.87
N ALA A 66 -4.53 -9.47 6.06
CA ALA A 66 -5.33 -8.24 5.95
C ALA A 66 -5.70 -7.90 4.50
N GLU A 67 -4.86 -8.28 3.54
CA GLU A 67 -5.12 -8.06 2.11
C GLU A 67 -6.26 -8.94 1.58
N GLU A 68 -6.30 -10.20 1.97
CA GLU A 68 -7.43 -11.08 1.61
C GLU A 68 -8.77 -10.57 2.17
N GLU A 69 -8.76 -10.00 3.37
CA GLU A 69 -9.96 -9.36 3.94
C GLU A 69 -10.35 -8.10 3.16
N VAL A 70 -9.38 -7.30 2.71
CA VAL A 70 -9.66 -6.10 1.89
C VAL A 70 -10.21 -6.49 0.53
N GLU A 71 -9.66 -7.50 -0.12
CA GLU A 71 -10.19 -8.00 -1.40
C GLU A 71 -11.62 -8.54 -1.28
N LYS A 72 -11.95 -9.17 -0.17
CA LYS A 72 -13.32 -9.67 0.11
C LYS A 72 -14.30 -8.54 0.43
N ASP A 73 -13.81 -7.43 0.99
CA ASP A 73 -14.61 -6.29 1.43
C ASP A 73 -14.55 -5.09 0.45
N LEU A 74 -14.40 -5.37 -0.85
CA LEU A 74 -14.53 -4.34 -1.90
C LEU A 74 -15.98 -3.83 -2.06
N ASP A 75 -16.84 -4.17 -1.12
CA ASP A 75 -18.17 -3.63 -0.99
C ASP A 75 -18.12 -2.17 -0.53
N LEU A 76 -18.79 -1.29 -1.27
CA LEU A 76 -18.91 0.13 -0.94
C LEU A 76 -19.95 0.42 0.14
N THR A 77 -20.48 -0.62 0.81
CA THR A 77 -21.33 -0.43 1.99
C THR A 77 -20.50 0.11 3.14
N LEU A 78 -21.07 1.05 3.85
CA LEU A 78 -20.42 1.75 4.94
C LEU A 78 -20.74 1.12 6.28
N PRO A 79 -19.77 1.09 7.22
CA PRO A 79 -20.04 0.63 8.57
C PRO A 79 -21.15 1.45 9.22
N GLU A 80 -21.97 0.81 10.06
CA GLU A 80 -23.00 1.50 10.83
C GLU A 80 -22.39 2.60 11.71
N GLY A 81 -23.04 3.74 11.77
CA GLY A 81 -22.63 4.86 12.62
C GLY A 81 -21.70 5.89 11.95
N ILE A 82 -21.35 5.71 10.69
CA ILE A 82 -20.65 6.76 9.94
C ILE A 82 -21.67 7.75 9.39
N ASN A 83 -21.55 8.99 9.85
CA ASN A 83 -22.31 10.07 9.29
C ASN A 83 -21.70 10.48 7.95
N ILE A 84 -22.43 10.26 6.86
CA ILE A 84 -21.92 10.45 5.51
C ILE A 84 -22.62 11.64 4.89
N ASP A 85 -21.82 12.61 4.49
CA ASP A 85 -22.28 13.73 3.71
C ASP A 85 -22.66 13.31 2.28
N ASP A 86 -23.60 14.01 1.65
CA ASP A 86 -24.03 13.74 0.29
C ASP A 86 -22.88 13.71 -0.75
N PRO A 87 -21.83 14.57 -0.67
CA PRO A 87 -20.67 14.46 -1.55
C PRO A 87 -19.94 13.11 -1.50
N VAL A 88 -19.83 12.53 -0.31
CA VAL A 88 -19.20 11.19 -0.13
C VAL A 88 -20.07 10.12 -0.78
N ARG A 89 -21.38 10.16 -0.61
CA ARG A 89 -22.31 9.22 -1.26
C ARG A 89 -22.25 9.30 -2.77
N MET A 90 -22.19 10.50 -3.33
CA MET A 90 -22.02 10.71 -4.78
C MET A 90 -20.69 10.13 -5.28
N TYR A 91 -19.61 10.36 -4.55
CA TYR A 91 -18.30 9.81 -4.87
C TYR A 91 -18.31 8.28 -4.89
N LEU A 92 -18.87 7.65 -3.87
CA LEU A 92 -18.98 6.18 -3.79
C LEU A 92 -19.81 5.62 -4.94
N LYS A 93 -20.88 6.30 -5.34
CA LYS A 93 -21.69 5.90 -6.49
C LYS A 93 -20.91 5.99 -7.79
N GLU A 94 -20.12 7.04 -7.98
CA GLU A 94 -19.30 7.22 -9.20
C GLU A 94 -18.20 6.16 -9.31
N ILE A 95 -17.46 5.91 -8.26
CA ILE A 95 -16.40 4.88 -8.29
C ILE A 95 -16.96 3.46 -8.43
N GLY A 96 -18.17 3.23 -7.95
CA GLY A 96 -18.86 1.95 -8.09
C GLY A 96 -19.22 1.58 -9.53
N LYS A 97 -19.25 2.54 -10.44
CA LYS A 97 -19.50 2.30 -11.88
C LYS A 97 -18.29 1.72 -12.61
N VAL A 98 -17.09 1.91 -12.09
CA VAL A 98 -15.86 1.41 -12.70
C VAL A 98 -15.72 -0.07 -12.39
N PRO A 99 -15.59 -0.96 -13.40
CA PRO A 99 -15.43 -2.38 -13.17
C PRO A 99 -14.07 -2.69 -12.52
N LEU A 100 -14.05 -3.77 -11.73
CA LEU A 100 -12.80 -4.32 -11.20
C LEU A 100 -11.97 -4.92 -12.33
N LEU A 101 -10.64 -4.82 -12.21
CA LEU A 101 -9.70 -5.41 -13.16
C LEU A 101 -9.37 -6.86 -12.76
N SER A 102 -9.20 -7.71 -13.78
CA SER A 102 -8.58 -9.02 -13.60
C SER A 102 -7.07 -8.88 -13.41
N ALA A 103 -6.40 -9.94 -12.96
CA ALA A 103 -4.94 -9.96 -12.84
C ALA A 103 -4.25 -9.75 -14.20
N GLU A 104 -4.82 -10.32 -15.28
CA GLU A 104 -4.31 -10.17 -16.65
C GLU A 104 -4.45 -8.72 -17.14
N GLU A 105 -5.58 -8.07 -16.86
CA GLU A 105 -5.81 -6.67 -17.20
C GLU A 105 -4.86 -5.73 -16.45
N GLU A 106 -4.56 -6.01 -15.19
CA GLU A 106 -3.56 -5.26 -14.41
C GLU A 106 -2.17 -5.35 -15.04
N VAL A 107 -1.75 -6.54 -15.45
CA VAL A 107 -0.46 -6.75 -16.14
C VAL A 107 -0.43 -6.03 -17.48
N GLU A 108 -1.49 -6.11 -18.27
CA GLU A 108 -1.57 -5.41 -19.56
C GLU A 108 -1.45 -3.90 -19.39
N LEU A 109 -2.17 -3.34 -18.42
CA LEU A 109 -2.09 -1.90 -18.11
C LEU A 109 -0.69 -1.51 -17.62
N ALA A 110 -0.06 -2.32 -16.79
CA ALA A 110 1.30 -2.08 -16.30
C ALA A 110 2.34 -2.09 -17.42
N GLN A 111 2.22 -3.01 -18.40
CA GLN A 111 3.06 -3.04 -19.59
C GLN A 111 2.91 -1.76 -20.42
N ARG A 112 1.69 -1.32 -20.66
CA ARG A 112 1.42 -0.07 -21.38
C ARG A 112 1.95 1.16 -20.65
N MET A 113 1.92 1.14 -19.32
CA MET A 113 2.51 2.21 -18.51
C MET A 113 4.03 2.30 -18.67
N GLU A 114 4.73 1.17 -18.75
CA GLU A 114 6.17 1.12 -19.03
C GLU A 114 6.52 1.73 -20.39
N GLU A 115 5.61 1.64 -21.36
CA GLU A 115 5.72 2.27 -22.66
C GLU A 115 5.35 3.77 -22.67
N GLY A 116 4.96 4.32 -21.51
CA GLY A 116 4.60 5.73 -21.35
C GLY A 116 3.13 6.06 -21.62
N ASP A 117 2.24 5.06 -21.59
CA ASP A 117 0.80 5.27 -21.77
C ASP A 117 0.13 5.84 -20.50
N GLU A 118 -0.05 7.13 -20.47
CA GLU A 118 -0.72 7.84 -19.36
C GLU A 118 -2.21 7.44 -19.21
N ALA A 119 -2.87 7.03 -20.29
CA ALA A 119 -4.24 6.55 -20.22
C ALA A 119 -4.33 5.21 -19.47
N ALA A 120 -3.35 4.33 -19.63
CA ALA A 120 -3.25 3.09 -18.89
C ALA A 120 -3.02 3.35 -17.39
N LYS A 121 -2.16 4.30 -17.04
CA LYS A 121 -1.92 4.75 -15.67
C LYS A 121 -3.21 5.24 -15.00
N LYS A 122 -3.93 6.11 -15.68
CA LYS A 122 -5.22 6.63 -15.21
C LYS A 122 -6.25 5.51 -15.01
N LYS A 123 -6.35 4.60 -15.96
CA LYS A 123 -7.28 3.46 -15.89
C LYS A 123 -6.98 2.54 -14.70
N LEU A 124 -5.71 2.25 -14.45
CA LEU A 124 -5.30 1.44 -13.30
C LEU A 124 -5.65 2.12 -11.97
N ALA A 125 -5.40 3.43 -11.84
CA ALA A 125 -5.77 4.19 -10.67
C ALA A 125 -7.28 4.23 -10.44
N GLU A 126 -8.07 4.54 -11.46
CA GLU A 126 -9.54 4.61 -11.37
C GLU A 126 -10.17 3.28 -10.96
N ALA A 127 -9.67 2.17 -11.48
CA ALA A 127 -10.16 0.83 -11.13
C ALA A 127 -9.83 0.42 -9.68
N ASN A 128 -8.90 1.10 -9.02
CA ASN A 128 -8.48 0.82 -7.65
C ASN A 128 -8.95 1.86 -6.61
N LEU A 129 -9.82 2.78 -7.00
CA LEU A 129 -10.44 3.72 -6.04
C LEU A 129 -11.30 3.01 -4.98
N ARG A 130 -11.95 1.91 -5.34
CA ARG A 130 -12.69 1.07 -4.40
C ARG A 130 -11.78 0.44 -3.34
N LEU A 131 -10.57 0.04 -3.72
CA LEU A 131 -9.56 -0.47 -2.80
C LEU A 131 -9.19 0.58 -1.74
N VAL A 132 -9.02 1.82 -2.14
CA VAL A 132 -8.74 2.94 -1.21
C VAL A 132 -9.86 3.12 -0.21
N VAL A 133 -11.12 3.07 -0.65
CA VAL A 133 -12.29 3.17 0.24
C VAL A 133 -12.31 2.00 1.24
N SER A 134 -12.06 0.79 0.81
CA SER A 134 -12.01 -0.40 1.68
C SER A 134 -10.93 -0.28 2.75
N ILE A 135 -9.78 0.25 2.40
CA ILE A 135 -8.70 0.53 3.36
C ILE A 135 -9.10 1.66 4.31
N ALA A 136 -9.65 2.76 3.80
CA ALA A 136 -10.05 3.92 4.59
C ALA A 136 -11.08 3.57 5.67
N LYS A 137 -12.02 2.67 5.40
CA LYS A 137 -13.02 2.19 6.36
C LYS A 137 -12.39 1.65 7.65
N ARG A 138 -11.22 1.07 7.59
CA ARG A 138 -10.50 0.50 8.75
C ARG A 138 -9.90 1.55 9.67
N TYR A 139 -9.74 2.77 9.19
CA TYR A 139 -9.12 3.88 9.91
C TYR A 139 -10.15 4.89 10.46
N VAL A 140 -11.42 4.65 10.26
CA VAL A 140 -12.51 5.49 10.78
C VAL A 140 -12.52 5.47 12.30
N GLY A 141 -12.82 6.61 12.92
CA GLY A 141 -12.88 6.73 14.38
C GLY A 141 -11.53 7.01 15.06
N ARG A 142 -10.47 7.29 14.29
CA ARG A 142 -9.12 7.59 14.81
C ARG A 142 -8.72 9.06 14.71
N GLY A 143 -9.69 9.96 14.54
CA GLY A 143 -9.48 11.41 14.55
C GLY A 143 -9.46 12.10 13.18
N MET A 144 -9.52 11.35 12.08
CA MET A 144 -9.71 11.91 10.73
C MET A 144 -11.11 11.63 10.21
N MET A 145 -11.65 12.57 9.46
CA MET A 145 -12.91 12.39 8.76
C MET A 145 -12.75 11.37 7.60
N PHE A 146 -13.82 10.64 7.29
CA PHE A 146 -13.79 9.60 6.26
C PHE A 146 -13.35 10.13 4.89
N LEU A 147 -13.85 11.29 4.49
CA LEU A 147 -13.43 11.92 3.23
C LEU A 147 -11.94 12.27 3.20
N ASP A 148 -11.38 12.75 4.32
CA ASP A 148 -9.96 13.05 4.43
C ASP A 148 -9.10 11.78 4.35
N LEU A 149 -9.57 10.70 4.97
CA LEU A 149 -8.93 9.37 4.83
C LEU A 149 -8.90 8.88 3.38
N ILE A 150 -10.00 9.04 2.65
CA ILE A 150 -10.08 8.70 1.23
C ILE A 150 -9.09 9.55 0.41
N GLN A 151 -9.02 10.85 0.66
CA GLN A 151 -8.12 11.75 -0.06
C GLN A 151 -6.65 11.40 0.18
N GLU A 152 -6.26 11.14 1.42
CA GLU A 152 -4.92 10.65 1.75
C GLU A 152 -4.61 9.31 1.10
N GLY A 153 -5.57 8.39 1.13
CA GLY A 153 -5.46 7.10 0.45
C GLY A 153 -5.30 7.23 -1.07
N ASN A 154 -6.00 8.16 -1.69
CA ASN A 154 -5.87 8.42 -3.12
C ASN A 154 -4.49 8.97 -3.50
N LEU A 155 -3.88 9.80 -2.67
CA LEU A 155 -2.50 10.24 -2.87
C LEU A 155 -1.52 9.05 -2.80
N GLY A 156 -1.73 8.15 -1.86
CA GLY A 156 -0.97 6.90 -1.75
C GLY A 156 -1.18 6.00 -2.97
N LEU A 157 -2.40 5.92 -3.48
CA LEU A 157 -2.74 5.16 -4.68
C LEU A 157 -1.98 5.65 -5.91
N ILE A 158 -1.89 6.95 -6.13
CA ILE A 158 -1.13 7.55 -7.24
C ILE A 158 0.33 7.13 -7.17
N LYS A 159 0.94 7.21 -5.99
CA LYS A 159 2.33 6.77 -5.78
C LYS A 159 2.49 5.27 -6.00
N ALA A 160 1.54 4.46 -5.55
CA ALA A 160 1.56 3.02 -5.75
C ALA A 160 1.46 2.63 -7.22
N VAL A 161 0.62 3.31 -8.00
CA VAL A 161 0.52 3.10 -9.45
C VAL A 161 1.84 3.42 -10.15
N GLU A 162 2.52 4.50 -9.77
CA GLU A 162 3.82 4.88 -10.34
C GLU A 162 4.92 3.86 -10.03
N LYS A 163 4.84 3.17 -8.90
CA LYS A 163 5.83 2.20 -8.42
C LYS A 163 5.46 0.75 -8.74
N PHE A 164 4.27 0.51 -9.27
CA PHE A 164 3.81 -0.85 -9.55
C PHE A 164 4.70 -1.54 -10.57
N ASP A 165 5.26 -2.68 -10.16
CA ASP A 165 6.10 -3.53 -10.99
C ASP A 165 5.50 -4.94 -11.07
N TYR A 166 4.84 -5.22 -12.20
CA TYR A 166 4.21 -6.52 -12.43
C TYR A 166 5.19 -7.69 -12.53
N HIS A 167 6.48 -7.41 -12.82
CA HIS A 167 7.53 -8.44 -12.87
C HIS A 167 7.79 -9.10 -11.50
N LYS A 168 7.44 -8.43 -10.40
CA LYS A 168 7.58 -8.96 -9.05
C LYS A 168 6.56 -10.05 -8.69
N GLY A 169 5.52 -10.22 -9.49
CA GLY A 169 4.57 -11.33 -9.44
C GLY A 169 3.44 -11.21 -8.41
N TYR A 170 3.27 -10.05 -7.75
CA TYR A 170 2.13 -9.79 -6.88
C TYR A 170 1.07 -8.93 -7.56
N LYS A 171 -0.17 -9.01 -7.07
CA LYS A 171 -1.27 -8.17 -7.54
C LYS A 171 -1.05 -6.71 -7.14
N PHE A 172 -1.69 -5.79 -7.86
CA PHE A 172 -1.64 -4.37 -7.50
C PHE A 172 -2.17 -4.12 -6.08
N SER A 173 -3.25 -4.78 -5.66
CA SER A 173 -3.82 -4.67 -4.31
C SER A 173 -2.83 -4.99 -3.19
N THR A 174 -1.88 -5.84 -3.45
CA THR A 174 -0.82 -6.21 -2.50
C THR A 174 0.15 -5.07 -2.24
#